data_378c357ead35efe0d202fc1172545c7e
#
_entry.id   378c357ead35efe0d202fc1172545c7e
#
_cell.length_a   1.000
_cell.length_b   1.000
_cell.length_c   1.000
_cell.angle_alpha   90.00
_cell.angle_beta   90.00
_cell.angle_gamma   90.00
#
_symmetry.space_group_name_H-M   'P 1'
#
loop_
_entity.id
_entity.type
_entity.pdbx_description
1 polymer ?
#
loop_
_entity_poly.entity_id
_entity_poly.type
_entity_poly.pdbx_seq_one_letter_code
_entity_poly.pdbx_strand_id
1 'polypeptide(L)'
;MKSKKRMKYIKLPILKQIYKRKVYPNGIETQTGSPIPVNVTLGDYEDEVLHYKITEYFINKAGTIVLMDCPCRTTAGCEKHDVHLGCIYLGAGAAAMDLSKFPGARRATKEEALEFERKAYENGLVPHLGKFRGDAAHFGVLEYENELQSICHCCSCCCIVALAKYGPKEYKKMIHRMEGVEVHIDPEKCTGCGVCFKTCIYNGLKMKNDKAEIIQDNCMGCGRCEMNCPNGAVSVTIDNFSRIDELIARFEERTDITG
;
A
#
# COMPACT_ATOMS: atom_id res chain seq x y z
N MET A 1 -17.91 -8.01 2.70
CA MET A 1 -18.41 -9.19 1.95
C MET A 1 -18.83 -8.87 0.51
N LYS A 2 -19.52 -7.75 0.22
CA LYS A 2 -19.98 -7.38 -1.13
C LYS A 2 -18.81 -7.13 -2.14
N SER A 3 -17.71 -6.52 -1.73
CA SER A 3 -16.55 -6.23 -2.59
C SER A 3 -15.79 -7.48 -3.05
N LYS A 4 -15.64 -8.50 -2.20
CA LYS A 4 -15.03 -9.80 -2.60
C LYS A 4 -15.83 -10.50 -3.70
N LYS A 5 -17.17 -10.44 -3.64
CA LYS A 5 -18.04 -11.01 -4.69
C LYS A 5 -17.86 -10.25 -6.01
N ARG A 6 -17.84 -8.89 -5.98
CA ARG A 6 -17.60 -8.07 -7.18
C ARG A 6 -16.28 -8.40 -7.86
N MET A 7 -15.18 -8.54 -7.12
CA MET A 7 -13.87 -8.89 -7.67
C MET A 7 -13.85 -10.26 -8.36
N LYS A 8 -14.64 -11.23 -7.88
CA LYS A 8 -14.77 -12.55 -8.54
C LYS A 8 -15.47 -12.45 -9.89
N TYR A 9 -16.50 -11.61 -10.03
CA TYR A 9 -17.21 -11.43 -11.31
C TYR A 9 -16.34 -10.76 -12.38
N ILE A 10 -15.41 -9.88 -11.99
CA ILE A 10 -14.46 -9.25 -12.92
C ILE A 10 -13.52 -10.28 -13.59
N LYS A 11 -13.40 -11.51 -13.07
CA LYS A 11 -12.64 -12.58 -13.72
C LYS A 11 -13.32 -13.14 -14.99
N LEU A 12 -14.61 -12.96 -15.16
CA LEU A 12 -15.31 -13.38 -16.37
C LEU A 12 -14.78 -12.61 -17.58
N PRO A 13 -14.47 -13.28 -18.71
CA PRO A 13 -13.75 -12.67 -19.84
C PRO A 13 -14.37 -11.38 -20.36
N ILE A 14 -15.67 -11.35 -20.53
CA ILE A 14 -16.42 -10.17 -21.06
C ILE A 14 -16.39 -9.04 -20.03
N LEU A 15 -16.72 -9.31 -18.76
CA LEU A 15 -16.72 -8.30 -17.72
C LEU A 15 -15.32 -7.76 -17.44
N LYS A 16 -14.30 -8.61 -17.54
CA LYS A 16 -12.89 -8.23 -17.45
C LYS A 16 -12.50 -7.23 -18.54
N GLN A 17 -12.92 -7.47 -19.79
CA GLN A 17 -12.62 -6.57 -20.90
C GLN A 17 -13.34 -5.22 -20.77
N ILE A 18 -14.62 -5.24 -20.39
CA ILE A 18 -15.40 -4.03 -20.16
C ILE A 18 -14.76 -3.21 -19.03
N TYR A 19 -14.43 -3.85 -17.92
CA TYR A 19 -13.80 -3.20 -16.79
C TYR A 19 -12.43 -2.62 -17.15
N LYS A 20 -11.59 -3.39 -17.86
CA LYS A 20 -10.26 -2.94 -18.33
C LYS A 20 -10.38 -1.67 -19.20
N ARG A 21 -11.28 -1.67 -20.21
CA ARG A 21 -11.49 -0.51 -21.09
C ARG A 21 -12.03 0.72 -20.35
N LYS A 22 -12.90 0.51 -19.36
CA LYS A 22 -13.52 1.61 -18.62
C LYS A 22 -12.58 2.21 -17.56
N VAL A 23 -11.84 1.38 -16.86
CA VAL A 23 -11.05 1.80 -15.71
C VAL A 23 -9.59 2.10 -16.09
N TYR A 24 -9.05 1.40 -17.08
CA TYR A 24 -7.66 1.54 -17.53
C TYR A 24 -7.55 1.69 -19.04
N PRO A 25 -8.13 2.76 -19.64
CA PRO A 25 -8.14 2.96 -21.11
C PRO A 25 -6.72 3.06 -21.68
N ASN A 26 -5.77 3.60 -20.92
CA ASN A 26 -4.36 3.79 -21.31
C ASN A 26 -3.46 2.60 -20.95
N GLY A 27 -4.05 1.46 -20.53
CA GLY A 27 -3.31 0.29 -20.11
C GLY A 27 -3.12 0.21 -18.59
N ILE A 28 -2.89 -1.01 -18.12
CA ILE A 28 -2.69 -1.29 -16.68
C ILE A 28 -1.27 -0.97 -16.25
N GLU A 29 -0.34 -0.94 -17.17
CA GLU A 29 1.09 -0.62 -17.02
C GLU A 29 1.34 0.84 -16.61
N THR A 30 0.37 1.73 -16.85
CA THR A 30 0.43 3.13 -16.39
C THR A 30 0.14 3.26 -14.89
N GLN A 31 -0.32 2.19 -14.27
CA GLN A 31 -0.64 2.12 -12.85
C GLN A 31 0.53 1.54 -12.08
N THR A 32 0.84 2.11 -10.94
CA THR A 32 1.88 1.57 -10.06
C THR A 32 1.51 1.71 -8.60
N GLY A 33 1.83 0.69 -7.83
CA GLY A 33 1.71 0.71 -6.38
C GLY A 33 2.80 -0.15 -5.75
N SER A 34 3.28 0.26 -4.60
CA SER A 34 4.28 -0.50 -3.84
C SER A 34 4.02 -0.37 -2.35
N PRO A 35 3.86 -1.47 -1.61
CA PRO A 35 3.98 -1.41 -0.17
C PRO A 35 5.42 -1.09 0.19
N ILE A 36 5.59 -0.27 1.22
CA ILE A 36 6.91 0.05 1.76
C ILE A 36 7.14 -0.87 2.96
N PRO A 37 8.29 -1.54 3.06
CA PRO A 37 8.61 -2.38 4.22
C PRO A 37 8.64 -1.59 5.52
N VAL A 38 7.90 -2.03 6.54
CA VAL A 38 7.73 -1.26 7.80
C VAL A 38 8.74 -1.59 8.88
N ASN A 39 9.59 -2.58 8.71
CA ASN A 39 10.51 -3.01 9.77
C ASN A 39 11.97 -3.14 9.31
N VAL A 40 12.33 -2.47 8.22
CA VAL A 40 13.70 -2.45 7.71
C VAL A 40 14.40 -1.21 8.25
N THR A 41 15.48 -1.42 9.03
CA THR A 41 16.37 -0.35 9.48
C THR A 41 17.45 -0.07 8.44
N LEU A 42 17.94 1.15 8.39
CA LEU A 42 18.95 1.60 7.43
C LEU A 42 20.37 1.45 7.99
N GLY A 43 20.81 0.21 8.25
CA GLY A 43 22.20 -0.08 8.63
C GLY A 43 22.69 0.68 9.87
N ASP A 44 23.81 1.41 9.74
CA ASP A 44 24.46 2.15 10.84
C ASP A 44 23.64 3.38 11.34
N TYR A 45 22.53 3.69 10.75
CA TYR A 45 21.60 4.72 11.20
C TYR A 45 20.51 4.06 12.04
N GLU A 46 20.80 3.80 13.31
CA GLU A 46 19.92 3.07 14.24
C GLU A 46 18.51 3.66 14.41
N ASP A 47 18.31 4.92 14.02
CA ASP A 47 17.05 5.66 14.21
C ASP A 47 16.24 5.87 12.93
N GLU A 48 16.72 5.51 11.72
CA GLU A 48 16.01 5.71 10.46
C GLU A 48 15.35 4.42 9.96
N VAL A 49 14.01 4.40 9.98
CA VAL A 49 13.22 3.31 9.42
C VAL A 49 12.89 3.61 7.96
N LEU A 50 13.15 2.67 7.08
CA LEU A 50 13.04 2.80 5.61
C LEU A 50 11.71 3.42 5.16
N HIS A 51 10.59 3.03 5.74
CA HIS A 51 9.29 3.55 5.31
C HIS A 51 9.14 5.05 5.60
N TYR A 52 9.65 5.56 6.72
CA TYR A 52 9.59 7.00 7.01
C TYR A 52 10.41 7.79 5.99
N LYS A 53 11.61 7.34 5.65
CA LYS A 53 12.46 8.02 4.65
C LYS A 53 11.76 8.17 3.30
N ILE A 54 11.06 7.14 2.86
CA ILE A 54 10.32 7.16 1.58
C ILE A 54 9.07 8.03 1.67
N THR A 55 8.25 7.88 2.71
CA THR A 55 7.02 8.65 2.85
C THR A 55 7.31 10.13 3.11
N GLU A 56 8.32 10.43 3.92
CA GLU A 56 8.80 11.78 4.19
C GLU A 56 9.28 12.48 2.91
N TYR A 57 10.01 11.76 2.04
CA TYR A 57 10.44 12.30 0.76
C TYR A 57 9.25 12.84 -0.05
N PHE A 58 8.21 12.02 -0.25
CA PHE A 58 7.04 12.42 -1.02
C PHE A 58 6.20 13.49 -0.33
N ILE A 59 6.04 13.43 0.99
CA ILE A 59 5.33 14.44 1.78
C ILE A 59 6.05 15.79 1.67
N ASN A 60 7.37 15.81 1.78
CA ASN A 60 8.16 17.05 1.70
C ASN A 60 8.19 17.64 0.29
N LYS A 61 8.13 16.79 -0.74
CA LYS A 61 8.11 17.22 -2.14
C LYS A 61 6.75 17.78 -2.59
N ALA A 62 5.66 17.33 -1.96
CA ALA A 62 4.31 17.67 -2.40
C ALA A 62 3.98 19.15 -2.25
N GLY A 63 3.38 19.75 -3.31
CA GLY A 63 2.85 21.10 -3.28
C GLY A 63 1.55 21.20 -2.49
N THR A 64 0.71 20.18 -2.58
CA THR A 64 -0.55 20.07 -1.83
C THR A 64 -0.66 18.71 -1.15
N ILE A 65 -1.16 18.72 0.10
CA ILE A 65 -1.38 17.53 0.91
C ILE A 65 -2.84 17.49 1.39
N VAL A 66 -3.50 16.36 1.20
CA VAL A 66 -4.84 16.08 1.73
C VAL A 66 -4.80 14.82 2.57
N LEU A 67 -5.24 14.91 3.82
CA LEU A 67 -5.51 13.76 4.69
C LEU A 67 -7.00 13.41 4.62
N MET A 68 -7.35 12.13 4.77
CA MET A 68 -8.75 11.72 4.81
C MET A 68 -8.95 10.39 5.55
N ASP A 69 -10.17 10.16 5.99
CA ASP A 69 -10.59 8.86 6.53
C ASP A 69 -10.41 7.75 5.49
N CYS A 70 -10.10 6.54 5.96
CA CYS A 70 -9.88 5.41 5.06
C CYS A 70 -11.21 4.94 4.44
N PRO A 71 -11.45 5.15 3.13
CA PRO A 71 -12.71 4.74 2.50
C PRO A 71 -12.91 3.21 2.54
N CYS A 72 -11.82 2.44 2.53
CA CYS A 72 -11.89 0.98 2.63
C CYS A 72 -12.37 0.52 4.01
N ARG A 73 -11.83 1.11 5.09
CA ARG A 73 -12.22 0.79 6.46
C ARG A 73 -13.62 1.28 6.80
N THR A 74 -13.94 2.50 6.40
CA THR A 74 -15.30 3.07 6.57
C THR A 74 -16.36 2.20 5.88
N THR A 75 -16.15 1.86 4.60
CA THR A 75 -17.09 1.02 3.85
C THR A 75 -17.22 -0.41 4.41
N ALA A 76 -16.15 -0.92 5.03
CA ALA A 76 -16.13 -2.26 5.61
C ALA A 76 -16.66 -2.32 7.04
N GLY A 77 -16.84 -1.18 7.72
CA GLY A 77 -17.12 -1.11 9.15
C GLY A 77 -15.99 -1.74 9.95
N CYS A 78 -14.76 -1.25 9.78
CA CYS A 78 -13.58 -1.83 10.42
C CYS A 78 -13.57 -1.54 11.93
N GLU A 79 -13.55 -2.59 12.73
CA GLU A 79 -13.45 -2.49 14.19
C GLU A 79 -12.01 -2.66 14.73
N LYS A 80 -11.06 -3.02 13.84
CA LYS A 80 -9.69 -3.42 14.24
C LYS A 80 -8.67 -2.30 14.12
N HIS A 81 -8.92 -1.34 13.25
CA HIS A 81 -7.98 -0.26 12.95
C HIS A 81 -8.74 1.05 12.84
N ASP A 82 -8.12 2.12 13.29
CA ASP A 82 -8.68 3.46 13.25
C ASP A 82 -9.02 3.87 11.81
N VAL A 83 -10.27 4.24 11.57
CA VAL A 83 -10.76 4.69 10.26
C VAL A 83 -10.19 6.06 9.90
N HIS A 84 -9.85 6.88 10.90
CA HIS A 84 -9.32 8.24 10.72
C HIS A 84 -7.85 8.25 10.26
N LEU A 85 -7.12 7.15 10.39
CA LEU A 85 -5.76 6.99 9.86
C LEU A 85 -5.80 6.45 8.41
N GLY A 86 -6.46 7.17 7.50
CA GLY A 86 -6.77 6.72 6.16
C GLY A 86 -5.65 6.87 5.14
N CYS A 87 -5.84 7.76 4.20
CA CYS A 87 -4.91 7.98 3.10
C CYS A 87 -4.40 9.43 3.11
N ILE A 88 -3.19 9.61 2.62
CA ILE A 88 -2.61 10.91 2.25
C ILE A 88 -2.65 11.00 0.73
N TYR A 89 -3.17 12.09 0.19
CA TYR A 89 -3.16 12.39 -1.23
C TYR A 89 -2.30 13.62 -1.50
N LEU A 90 -1.49 13.56 -2.55
CA LEU A 90 -0.41 14.50 -2.84
C LEU A 90 -0.56 15.06 -4.26
N GLY A 91 -0.19 16.34 -4.44
CA GLY A 91 -0.05 17.02 -5.72
C GLY A 91 -1.29 17.81 -6.16
N ALA A 92 -1.27 18.35 -7.40
CA ALA A 92 -2.34 19.17 -7.95
C ALA A 92 -3.69 18.42 -8.03
N GLY A 93 -3.66 17.11 -8.24
CA GLY A 93 -4.88 16.30 -8.18
C GLY A 93 -5.52 16.30 -6.80
N ALA A 94 -4.72 16.31 -5.72
CA ALA A 94 -5.23 16.48 -4.36
C ALA A 94 -5.77 17.91 -4.14
N ALA A 95 -5.13 18.91 -4.77
CA ALA A 95 -5.61 20.29 -4.75
C ALA A 95 -7.00 20.45 -5.38
N ALA A 96 -7.28 19.73 -6.44
CA ALA A 96 -8.52 19.80 -7.20
C ALA A 96 -9.70 19.04 -6.56
N MET A 97 -9.46 18.24 -5.51
CA MET A 97 -10.52 17.45 -4.87
C MET A 97 -11.56 18.33 -4.16
N ASP A 98 -12.85 17.99 -4.36
CA ASP A 98 -13.95 18.55 -3.57
C ASP A 98 -14.02 17.84 -2.21
N LEU A 99 -13.31 18.37 -1.22
CA LEU A 99 -13.15 17.75 0.11
C LEU A 99 -14.48 17.59 0.86
N SER A 100 -15.50 18.39 0.55
CA SER A 100 -16.80 18.31 1.21
C SER A 100 -17.53 16.99 0.98
N LYS A 101 -17.15 16.26 -0.06
CA LYS A 101 -17.74 14.95 -0.42
C LYS A 101 -17.13 13.76 0.30
N PHE A 102 -16.03 13.95 1.01
CA PHE A 102 -15.25 12.83 1.57
C PHE A 102 -15.08 12.99 3.07
N PRO A 103 -15.52 12.01 3.87
CA PRO A 103 -15.40 12.05 5.32
C PRO A 103 -13.94 12.21 5.77
N GLY A 104 -13.72 13.12 6.73
CA GLY A 104 -12.40 13.39 7.30
C GLY A 104 -11.40 14.04 6.35
N ALA A 105 -11.82 14.37 5.10
CA ALA A 105 -10.92 14.99 4.14
C ALA A 105 -10.62 16.44 4.52
N ARG A 106 -9.32 16.79 4.61
CA ARG A 106 -8.84 18.12 4.90
C ARG A 106 -7.47 18.38 4.30
N ARG A 107 -7.18 19.65 4.02
CA ARG A 107 -5.81 20.09 3.74
C ARG A 107 -4.96 19.91 4.98
N ALA A 108 -3.68 19.64 4.80
CA ALA A 108 -2.74 19.46 5.89
C ALA A 108 -1.39 20.09 5.57
N THR A 109 -0.64 20.40 6.63
CA THR A 109 0.78 20.75 6.52
C THR A 109 1.63 19.49 6.40
N LYS A 110 2.91 19.67 6.09
CA LYS A 110 3.88 18.55 6.03
C LYS A 110 4.03 17.89 7.39
N GLU A 111 4.12 18.69 8.43
CA GLU A 111 4.26 18.24 9.82
C GLU A 111 3.05 17.40 10.26
N GLU A 112 1.82 17.85 9.93
CA GLU A 112 0.61 17.09 10.20
C GLU A 112 0.57 15.76 9.44
N ALA A 113 1.06 15.72 8.19
CA ALA A 113 1.12 14.52 7.39
C ALA A 113 2.17 13.51 7.91
N LEU A 114 3.31 13.98 8.37
CA LEU A 114 4.34 13.15 9.01
C LEU A 114 3.86 12.56 10.33
N GLU A 115 3.17 13.36 11.14
CA GLU A 115 2.56 12.87 12.39
C GLU A 115 1.43 11.86 12.10
N PHE A 116 0.66 12.06 11.03
CA PHE A 116 -0.36 11.11 10.59
C PHE A 116 0.26 9.77 10.17
N GLU A 117 1.37 9.81 9.44
CA GLU A 117 2.15 8.63 9.04
C GLU A 117 2.62 7.84 10.27
N ARG A 118 3.21 8.54 11.26
CA ARG A 118 3.67 7.95 12.52
C ARG A 118 2.54 7.23 13.27
N LYS A 119 1.40 7.89 13.43
CA LYS A 119 0.21 7.29 14.07
C LYS A 119 -0.33 6.08 13.31
N ALA A 120 -0.29 6.14 11.98
CA ALA A 120 -0.72 5.00 11.15
C ALA A 120 0.18 3.78 11.34
N TYR A 121 1.50 3.99 11.39
CA TYR A 121 2.46 2.93 11.69
C TYR A 121 2.24 2.33 13.09
N GLU A 122 2.08 3.16 14.13
CA GLU A 122 1.80 2.71 15.49
C GLU A 122 0.48 1.92 15.59
N ASN A 123 -0.51 2.24 14.76
CA ASN A 123 -1.74 1.46 14.62
C ASN A 123 -1.53 0.12 13.86
N GLY A 124 -0.29 -0.20 13.48
CA GLY A 124 0.09 -1.42 12.76
C GLY A 124 -0.37 -1.44 11.30
N LEU A 125 -0.55 -0.28 10.69
CA LEU A 125 -0.87 -0.14 9.27
C LEU A 125 0.42 -0.16 8.43
N VAL A 126 0.30 -0.48 7.15
CA VAL A 126 1.43 -0.51 6.20
C VAL A 126 1.27 0.61 5.20
N PRO A 127 2.25 1.51 5.05
CA PRO A 127 2.24 2.51 4.01
C PRO A 127 2.33 1.84 2.63
N HIS A 128 1.53 2.33 1.71
CA HIS A 128 1.45 1.83 0.35
C HIS A 128 1.40 2.99 -0.61
N LEU A 129 2.48 3.21 -1.34
CA LEU A 129 2.51 4.21 -2.41
C LEU A 129 1.59 3.76 -3.56
N GLY A 130 0.87 4.69 -4.12
CA GLY A 130 -0.04 4.43 -5.23
C GLY A 130 -0.11 5.58 -6.23
N LYS A 131 -0.08 5.22 -7.51
CA LYS A 131 -0.49 6.06 -8.63
C LYS A 131 -1.54 5.27 -9.40
N PHE A 132 -2.80 5.53 -9.09
CA PHE A 132 -3.92 4.79 -9.65
C PHE A 132 -4.96 5.73 -10.26
N ARG A 133 -5.25 5.55 -11.55
CA ARG A 133 -6.34 6.23 -12.23
C ARG A 133 -7.68 6.06 -11.49
N GLY A 134 -7.84 4.92 -10.79
CA GLY A 134 -9.02 4.65 -9.97
C GLY A 134 -9.22 5.69 -8.87
N ASP A 135 -8.15 6.22 -8.29
CA ASP A 135 -8.22 7.26 -7.27
C ASP A 135 -8.68 8.59 -7.92
N ALA A 136 -8.05 8.99 -9.03
CA ALA A 136 -8.45 10.20 -9.76
C ALA A 136 -9.90 10.14 -10.23
N ALA A 137 -10.35 8.97 -10.70
CA ALA A 137 -11.75 8.74 -11.09
C ALA A 137 -12.72 8.81 -9.91
N HIS A 138 -12.31 8.28 -8.74
CA HIS A 138 -13.11 8.30 -7.52
C HIS A 138 -13.33 9.72 -6.99
N PHE A 139 -12.31 10.57 -7.10
CA PHE A 139 -12.35 11.96 -6.67
C PHE A 139 -12.90 12.92 -7.72
N GLY A 140 -13.12 12.48 -8.96
CA GLY A 140 -13.60 13.33 -10.05
C GLY A 140 -12.54 14.27 -10.63
N VAL A 141 -11.26 13.91 -10.49
CA VAL A 141 -10.09 14.71 -10.91
C VAL A 141 -9.26 13.97 -11.97
N LEU A 142 -9.91 13.36 -12.95
CA LEU A 142 -9.25 12.53 -13.95
C LEU A 142 -8.24 13.30 -14.82
N GLU A 143 -8.42 14.60 -15.03
CA GLU A 143 -7.46 15.47 -15.72
C GLU A 143 -6.13 15.56 -15.00
N TYR A 144 -6.10 15.32 -13.68
CA TYR A 144 -4.91 15.31 -12.83
C TYR A 144 -4.39 13.90 -12.52
N GLU A 145 -4.73 12.88 -13.34
CA GLU A 145 -4.34 11.49 -13.01
C GLU A 145 -2.82 11.25 -12.90
N ASN A 146 -2.01 12.12 -13.53
CA ASN A 146 -0.55 12.09 -13.45
C ASN A 146 0.02 13.10 -12.43
N GLU A 147 -0.83 13.80 -11.71
CA GLU A 147 -0.49 14.78 -10.68
C GLU A 147 -1.18 14.42 -9.35
N LEU A 148 -1.59 13.16 -9.21
CA LEU A 148 -2.21 12.61 -8.01
C LEU A 148 -1.49 11.34 -7.57
N GLN A 149 -0.84 11.40 -6.42
CA GLN A 149 -0.23 10.26 -5.75
C GLN A 149 -0.91 10.01 -4.41
N SER A 150 -1.00 8.75 -4.02
CA SER A 150 -1.53 8.36 -2.71
C SER A 150 -0.47 7.65 -1.86
N ILE A 151 -0.50 7.92 -0.55
CA ILE A 151 0.11 7.10 0.48
C ILE A 151 -1.05 6.52 1.29
N CYS A 152 -1.39 5.26 1.03
CA CYS A 152 -2.46 4.58 1.72
C CYS A 152 -1.92 3.78 2.91
N HIS A 153 -2.64 3.75 4.03
CA HIS A 153 -2.27 2.96 5.20
C HIS A 153 -3.11 1.69 5.25
N CYS A 154 -2.52 0.61 4.76
CA CYS A 154 -3.21 -0.64 4.46
C CYS A 154 -3.30 -1.58 5.66
N CYS A 155 -4.48 -2.20 5.85
CA CYS A 155 -4.71 -3.26 6.82
C CYS A 155 -4.98 -4.61 6.13
N SER A 156 -4.79 -5.71 6.85
CA SER A 156 -5.04 -7.07 6.32
C SER A 156 -6.54 -7.42 6.18
N CYS A 157 -7.42 -6.68 6.86
CA CYS A 157 -8.84 -7.02 6.97
C CYS A 157 -9.75 -6.34 5.93
N CYS A 158 -9.52 -5.08 5.58
CA CYS A 158 -10.45 -4.24 4.83
C CYS A 158 -9.89 -3.69 3.52
N CYS A 159 -8.58 -3.54 3.39
CA CYS A 159 -7.95 -2.82 2.29
C CYS A 159 -8.32 -3.38 0.90
N ILE A 160 -8.64 -2.48 -0.04
CA ILE A 160 -8.96 -2.86 -1.43
C ILE A 160 -7.75 -3.47 -2.14
N VAL A 161 -6.53 -3.03 -1.81
CA VAL A 161 -5.29 -3.61 -2.32
C VAL A 161 -5.20 -5.09 -1.93
N ALA A 162 -5.59 -5.43 -0.69
CA ALA A 162 -5.68 -6.81 -0.26
C ALA A 162 -6.76 -7.61 -1.04
N LEU A 163 -7.78 -6.93 -1.58
CA LEU A 163 -8.81 -7.56 -2.39
C LEU A 163 -8.34 -7.87 -3.81
N ALA A 164 -7.26 -7.24 -4.29
CA ALA A 164 -6.67 -7.52 -5.61
C ALA A 164 -6.28 -9.00 -5.77
N LYS A 165 -5.98 -9.71 -4.66
CA LYS A 165 -5.75 -11.16 -4.65
C LYS A 165 -6.95 -11.98 -5.16
N TYR A 166 -8.16 -11.45 -5.10
CA TYR A 166 -9.38 -12.10 -5.60
C TYR A 166 -9.74 -11.67 -7.03
N GLY A 167 -9.05 -10.66 -7.56
CA GLY A 167 -9.23 -10.13 -8.92
C GLY A 167 -8.49 -10.92 -10.00
N PRO A 168 -8.55 -10.46 -11.26
CA PRO A 168 -7.74 -10.99 -12.35
C PRO A 168 -6.24 -10.88 -12.05
N LYS A 169 -5.45 -11.82 -12.59
CA LYS A 169 -3.99 -11.84 -12.35
C LYS A 169 -3.29 -10.54 -12.78
N GLU A 170 -3.84 -9.87 -13.78
CA GLU A 170 -3.29 -8.62 -14.31
C GLU A 170 -3.34 -7.48 -13.28
N TYR A 171 -4.29 -7.48 -12.35
CA TYR A 171 -4.35 -6.46 -11.30
C TYR A 171 -3.25 -6.61 -10.25
N LYS A 172 -2.70 -7.82 -10.10
CA LYS A 172 -1.50 -8.00 -9.27
C LYS A 172 -0.28 -7.30 -9.88
N LYS A 173 -0.25 -7.12 -11.22
CA LYS A 173 0.84 -6.43 -11.90
C LYS A 173 0.90 -4.93 -11.66
N MET A 174 -0.15 -4.33 -11.08
CA MET A 174 -0.12 -2.92 -10.66
C MET A 174 0.61 -2.72 -9.34
N ILE A 175 0.76 -3.79 -8.56
CA ILE A 175 1.38 -3.73 -7.24
C ILE A 175 2.71 -4.47 -7.36
N HIS A 176 3.78 -3.75 -7.11
CA HIS A 176 5.13 -4.25 -7.20
C HIS A 176 5.75 -4.33 -5.80
N ARG A 177 6.40 -5.44 -5.51
CA ARG A 177 7.32 -5.52 -4.38
C ARG A 177 8.46 -4.53 -4.63
N MET A 178 8.91 -3.86 -3.59
CA MET A 178 10.10 -3.02 -3.67
C MET A 178 11.30 -3.90 -4.06
N GLU A 179 12.08 -3.46 -5.04
CA GLU A 179 13.26 -4.17 -5.51
C GLU A 179 14.27 -4.37 -4.36
N GLY A 180 14.97 -5.48 -4.38
CA GLY A 180 15.98 -5.81 -3.37
C GLY A 180 15.43 -6.24 -2.00
N VAL A 181 14.10 -6.15 -1.79
CA VAL A 181 13.50 -6.60 -0.53
C VAL A 181 13.32 -8.10 -0.53
N GLU A 182 13.86 -8.77 0.48
CA GLU A 182 13.73 -10.19 0.71
C GLU A 182 13.02 -10.47 2.05
N VAL A 183 12.28 -11.57 2.09
CA VAL A 183 11.58 -12.03 3.30
C VAL A 183 11.95 -13.48 3.54
N HIS A 184 12.50 -13.75 4.72
CA HIS A 184 12.94 -15.06 5.14
C HIS A 184 12.17 -15.54 6.36
N ILE A 185 12.00 -16.85 6.48
CA ILE A 185 11.47 -17.51 7.69
C ILE A 185 12.50 -18.53 8.15
N ASP A 186 13.00 -18.34 9.35
CA ASP A 186 13.86 -19.30 10.02
C ASP A 186 13.01 -20.49 10.49
N PRO A 187 13.20 -21.69 9.91
CA PRO A 187 12.41 -22.85 10.27
C PRO A 187 12.68 -23.33 11.71
N GLU A 188 13.87 -23.05 12.28
CA GLU A 188 14.21 -23.48 13.64
C GLU A 188 13.46 -22.63 14.68
N LYS A 189 13.26 -21.35 14.41
CA LYS A 189 12.49 -20.44 15.27
C LYS A 189 10.97 -20.53 15.02
N CYS A 190 10.54 -20.95 13.84
CA CYS A 190 9.13 -20.99 13.50
C CYS A 190 8.39 -22.12 14.24
N THR A 191 7.43 -21.78 15.07
CA THR A 191 6.60 -22.75 15.82
C THR A 191 5.30 -23.11 15.11
N GLY A 192 5.06 -22.59 13.91
CA GLY A 192 3.80 -22.83 13.17
C GLY A 192 2.56 -22.17 13.77
N CYS A 193 2.71 -21.19 14.67
CA CYS A 193 1.60 -20.57 15.41
C CYS A 193 0.56 -19.82 14.54
N GLY A 194 0.86 -19.57 13.27
CA GLY A 194 -0.05 -18.97 12.29
C GLY A 194 -0.35 -17.48 12.45
N VAL A 195 0.31 -16.74 13.34
CA VAL A 195 0.10 -15.29 13.55
C VAL A 195 0.38 -14.52 12.26
N CYS A 196 1.47 -14.85 11.55
CA CYS A 196 1.85 -14.23 10.28
C CYS A 196 0.76 -14.33 9.20
N PHE A 197 -0.02 -15.41 9.17
CA PHE A 197 -1.14 -15.55 8.23
C PHE A 197 -2.27 -14.58 8.49
N LYS A 198 -2.57 -14.28 9.76
CA LYS A 198 -3.63 -13.37 10.16
C LYS A 198 -3.27 -11.92 9.80
N THR A 199 -1.99 -11.60 9.79
CA THR A 199 -1.48 -10.26 9.53
C THR A 199 -1.15 -10.02 8.05
N CYS A 200 -1.01 -11.08 7.24
CA CYS A 200 -0.62 -10.96 5.84
C CYS A 200 -1.68 -10.27 4.97
N ILE A 201 -1.31 -9.15 4.36
CA ILE A 201 -2.19 -8.39 3.46
C ILE A 201 -2.34 -9.09 2.11
N TYR A 202 -1.27 -9.71 1.60
CA TYR A 202 -1.15 -10.15 0.20
C TYR A 202 -1.34 -11.65 -0.02
N ASN A 203 -1.57 -12.42 1.04
CA ASN A 203 -1.66 -13.89 0.96
C ASN A 203 -0.34 -14.53 0.51
N GLY A 204 0.78 -13.96 0.97
CA GLY A 204 2.15 -14.36 0.63
C GLY A 204 2.72 -15.50 1.47
N LEU A 205 1.87 -16.27 2.17
CA LEU A 205 2.29 -17.33 3.09
C LEU A 205 1.49 -18.61 2.83
N LYS A 206 2.14 -19.75 3.01
CA LYS A 206 1.52 -21.08 3.10
C LYS A 206 2.07 -21.85 4.28
N MET A 207 1.32 -22.84 4.78
CA MET A 207 1.80 -23.80 5.75
C MET A 207 2.41 -24.99 5.03
N LYS A 208 3.57 -25.46 5.46
CA LYS A 208 4.22 -26.67 4.97
C LYS A 208 4.97 -27.32 6.14
N ASN A 209 4.70 -28.59 6.40
CA ASN A 209 5.30 -29.35 7.50
C ASN A 209 5.22 -28.60 8.86
N ASP A 210 4.03 -28.09 9.17
CA ASP A 210 3.74 -27.30 10.37
C ASP A 210 4.61 -26.03 10.57
N LYS A 211 5.25 -25.55 9.52
CA LYS A 211 6.03 -24.30 9.48
C LYS A 211 5.45 -23.34 8.43
N ALA A 212 5.59 -22.05 8.67
CA ALA A 212 5.23 -21.06 7.67
C ALA A 212 6.30 -21.00 6.57
N GLU A 213 5.86 -20.82 5.33
CA GLU A 213 6.73 -20.69 4.16
C GLU A 213 6.26 -19.52 3.30
N ILE A 214 7.19 -18.74 2.74
CA ILE A 214 6.87 -17.59 1.87
C ILE A 214 6.47 -18.08 0.47
N ILE A 215 5.37 -17.55 -0.05
CA ILE A 215 5.00 -17.65 -1.46
C ILE A 215 5.55 -16.42 -2.16
N GLN A 216 6.74 -16.53 -2.76
CA GLN A 216 7.47 -15.39 -3.31
C GLN A 216 6.65 -14.57 -4.31
N ASP A 217 5.90 -15.20 -5.22
CA ASP A 217 5.05 -14.54 -6.22
C ASP A 217 3.90 -13.70 -5.62
N ASN A 218 3.55 -13.93 -4.37
CA ASN A 218 2.47 -13.23 -3.69
C ASN A 218 2.97 -12.29 -2.59
N CYS A 219 4.17 -12.54 -2.06
CA CYS A 219 4.73 -11.75 -0.99
C CYS A 219 5.19 -10.39 -1.53
N MET A 220 4.71 -9.31 -0.93
CA MET A 220 5.05 -7.94 -1.30
C MET A 220 6.09 -7.30 -0.36
N GLY A 221 6.71 -8.06 0.52
CA GLY A 221 7.81 -7.59 1.36
C GLY A 221 7.43 -6.55 2.41
N CYS A 222 6.16 -6.42 2.77
CA CYS A 222 5.66 -5.32 3.61
C CYS A 222 6.09 -5.34 5.10
N GLY A 223 6.75 -6.38 5.58
CA GLY A 223 7.29 -6.46 6.96
C GLY A 223 6.30 -6.81 8.07
N ARG A 224 4.99 -6.79 7.84
CA ARG A 224 4.01 -7.05 8.93
C ARG A 224 4.16 -8.39 9.62
N CYS A 225 4.54 -9.43 8.89
CA CYS A 225 4.75 -10.77 9.48
C CYS A 225 5.95 -10.79 10.42
N GLU A 226 6.98 -10.02 10.16
CA GLU A 226 8.14 -9.84 11.04
C GLU A 226 7.74 -9.13 12.34
N MET A 227 7.10 -7.94 12.23
CA MET A 227 6.61 -7.17 13.38
C MET A 227 5.72 -7.97 14.33
N ASN A 228 4.99 -8.95 13.81
CA ASN A 228 4.00 -9.72 14.58
C ASN A 228 4.46 -11.15 14.90
N CYS A 229 5.70 -11.51 14.57
CA CYS A 229 6.19 -12.85 14.86
C CYS A 229 6.63 -12.96 16.34
N PRO A 230 5.91 -13.74 17.18
CA PRO A 230 6.24 -13.80 18.60
C PRO A 230 7.59 -14.52 18.88
N ASN A 231 8.10 -15.25 17.88
CA ASN A 231 9.34 -16.03 18.01
C ASN A 231 10.51 -15.42 17.23
N GLY A 232 10.35 -14.24 16.62
CA GLY A 232 11.40 -13.63 15.79
C GLY A 232 11.86 -14.53 14.63
N ALA A 233 10.95 -15.37 14.11
CA ALA A 233 11.27 -16.31 13.04
C ALA A 233 11.21 -15.70 11.64
N VAL A 234 10.68 -14.49 11.49
CA VAL A 234 10.57 -13.80 10.20
C VAL A 234 11.55 -12.64 10.18
N SER A 235 12.25 -12.46 9.07
CA SER A 235 13.12 -11.31 8.82
C SER A 235 12.85 -10.72 7.45
N VAL A 236 12.93 -9.39 7.36
CA VAL A 236 12.85 -8.63 6.11
C VAL A 236 14.14 -7.84 5.95
N THR A 237 14.75 -7.99 4.80
CA THR A 237 16.03 -7.33 4.48
C THR A 237 15.95 -6.62 3.14
N ILE A 238 16.84 -5.68 2.91
CA ILE A 238 17.05 -5.03 1.63
C ILE A 238 18.52 -5.23 1.21
N ASP A 239 18.74 -5.55 -0.06
CA ASP A 239 20.07 -5.84 -0.59
C ASP A 239 20.95 -4.60 -0.68
N ASN A 240 20.36 -3.45 -1.02
CA ASN A 240 21.06 -2.19 -1.19
C ASN A 240 20.11 -1.00 -0.93
N PHE A 241 20.59 0.02 -0.25
CA PHE A 241 19.80 1.22 0.04
C PHE A 241 19.52 2.10 -1.19
N SER A 242 20.28 1.97 -2.29
CA SER A 242 19.96 2.62 -3.57
C SER A 242 18.58 2.21 -4.12
N ARG A 243 18.01 1.10 -3.64
CA ARG A 243 16.64 0.68 -3.95
C ARG A 243 15.58 1.68 -3.52
N ILE A 244 15.90 2.52 -2.54
CA ILE A 244 15.04 3.65 -2.13
C ILE A 244 14.93 4.64 -3.29
N ASP A 245 16.07 5.03 -3.86
CA ASP A 245 16.12 5.98 -4.98
C ASP A 245 15.45 5.40 -6.24
N GLU A 246 15.65 4.12 -6.50
CA GLU A 246 14.95 3.40 -7.59
C GLU A 246 13.43 3.40 -7.42
N LEU A 247 12.94 3.19 -6.19
CA LEU A 247 11.51 3.26 -5.88
C LEU A 247 10.98 4.68 -6.08
N ILE A 248 11.68 5.68 -5.55
CA ILE A 248 11.33 7.10 -5.68
C ILE A 248 11.26 7.47 -7.17
N ALA A 249 12.32 7.22 -7.94
CA ALA A 249 12.39 7.52 -9.38
C ALA A 249 11.24 6.88 -10.15
N ARG A 250 10.88 5.63 -9.86
CA ARG A 250 9.75 4.94 -10.49
C ARG A 250 8.41 5.66 -10.32
N PHE A 251 8.19 6.30 -9.17
CA PHE A 251 6.98 7.09 -8.93
C PHE A 251 7.07 8.47 -9.58
N GLU A 252 8.23 9.12 -9.52
CA GLU A 252 8.47 10.44 -10.15
C GLU A 252 8.34 10.41 -11.67
N GLU A 253 8.79 9.34 -12.32
CA GLU A 253 8.58 9.14 -13.76
C GLU A 253 7.09 9.10 -14.17
N ARG A 254 6.19 8.85 -13.24
CA ARG A 254 4.76 8.62 -13.49
C ARG A 254 3.85 9.68 -12.89
N THR A 255 4.37 10.47 -11.96
CA THR A 255 3.52 11.39 -11.18
C THR A 255 4.31 12.63 -10.77
N ASP A 256 3.83 13.80 -11.15
CA ASP A 256 4.31 15.07 -10.62
C ASP A 256 3.39 15.53 -9.49
N ILE A 257 3.97 15.68 -8.29
CA ILE A 257 3.25 16.10 -7.09
C ILE A 257 3.65 17.49 -6.59
N THR A 258 4.41 18.23 -7.37
CA THR A 258 4.95 19.55 -6.96
C THR A 258 3.92 20.68 -7.05
N GLY A 259 2.80 20.48 -7.76
CA GLY A 259 1.71 21.42 -7.92
C GLY A 259 0.69 21.46 -6.78
#